data_5975dc2b41fa33b782637058f397849e
#
_entry.id   5975dc2b41fa33b782637058f397849e
#
_cell.length_a   1.000
_cell.length_b   1.000
_cell.length_c   1.000
_cell.angle_alpha   90.00
_cell.angle_beta   90.00
_cell.angle_gamma   90.00
#
_symmetry.space_group_name_H-M   'P 1'
#
loop_
_entity.id
_entity.type
_entity.pdbx_description
1 polymer ?
#
loop_
_entity_poly.entity_id
_entity_poly.type
_entity_poly.pdbx_seq_one_letter_code
_entity_poly.pdbx_strand_id
1 'polypeptide(L)'
;MRIMFDTNAFDKILNSSDDLEIITACDNNEYFITSIQEAELESIPDDYRRQTLLSVCKKVAQKTPTPAIVGYSKVGDCVLVDADDVYSDLLLETHSNIKDAMIGSAAKREMCIVVTNDKRFSKRLTQYSIPTMEYEEFIKSVKV
;
A
#
# COMPACT_ATOMS: atom_id res chain seq x y z
N MET A 1 -2.70 -7.67 13.10
CA MET A 1 -3.51 -6.93 12.10
C MET A 1 -2.89 -7.10 10.73
N ARG A 2 -3.70 -6.98 9.70
CA ARG A 2 -3.24 -6.97 8.31
C ARG A 2 -3.17 -5.52 7.84
N ILE A 3 -1.99 -5.07 7.50
CA ILE A 3 -1.69 -3.66 7.23
C ILE A 3 -1.17 -3.51 5.79
N MET A 4 -1.74 -2.59 5.06
CA MET A 4 -1.23 -2.19 3.74
C MET A 4 -0.77 -0.73 3.80
N PHE A 5 0.48 -0.49 3.49
CA PHE A 5 1.03 0.85 3.47
C PHE A 5 0.77 1.52 2.12
N ASP A 6 0.33 2.76 2.14
CA ASP A 6 0.44 3.64 0.98
C ASP A 6 1.92 3.93 0.70
N THR A 7 2.27 4.16 -0.55
CA THR A 7 3.67 4.34 -0.97
C THR A 7 4.41 5.39 -0.14
N ASN A 8 3.74 6.49 0.21
CA ASN A 8 4.34 7.56 1.01
C ASN A 8 4.70 7.14 2.44
N ALA A 9 4.09 6.09 2.97
CA ALA A 9 4.42 5.59 4.31
C ALA A 9 5.85 5.02 4.37
N PHE A 10 6.36 4.47 3.29
CA PHE A 10 7.73 3.96 3.23
C PHE A 10 8.78 5.08 3.40
N ASP A 11 8.50 6.27 2.88
CA ASP A 11 9.35 7.44 3.11
C ASP A 11 9.44 7.80 4.60
N LYS A 12 8.33 7.74 5.31
CA LYS A 12 8.28 8.00 6.74
C LYS A 12 9.05 6.96 7.55
N ILE A 13 8.90 5.69 7.20
CA ILE A 13 9.66 4.59 7.82
C ILE A 13 11.15 4.79 7.59
N LEU A 14 11.55 5.17 6.37
CA LEU A 14 12.95 5.43 6.03
C LEU A 14 13.56 6.56 6.87
N ASN A 15 12.78 7.60 7.15
CA ASN A 15 13.24 8.76 7.90
C ASN A 15 13.27 8.54 9.41
N SER A 16 12.82 7.38 9.90
CA SER A 16 12.79 7.04 11.33
C SER A 16 13.26 5.61 11.55
N SER A 17 14.51 5.44 11.95
CA SER A 17 15.06 4.13 12.31
C SER A 17 14.29 3.46 13.45
N ASP A 18 13.81 4.26 14.41
CA ASP A 18 13.03 3.76 15.53
C ASP A 18 11.70 3.16 15.07
N ASP A 19 11.02 3.80 14.11
CA ASP A 19 9.77 3.30 13.56
C ASP A 19 10.00 1.97 12.83
N LEU A 20 11.08 1.83 12.07
CA LEU A 20 11.44 0.59 11.40
C LEU A 20 11.64 -0.55 12.41
N GLU A 21 12.36 -0.29 13.49
CA GLU A 21 12.58 -1.29 14.55
C GLU A 21 11.26 -1.71 15.20
N ILE A 22 10.39 -0.76 15.52
CA ILE A 22 9.09 -1.01 16.13
C ILE A 22 8.22 -1.85 15.20
N ILE A 23 8.15 -1.52 13.93
CA ILE A 23 7.36 -2.24 12.94
C ILE A 23 7.86 -3.67 12.78
N THR A 24 9.18 -3.86 12.66
CA THR A 24 9.78 -5.19 12.47
C THR A 24 9.69 -6.07 13.71
N ALA A 25 9.63 -5.48 14.91
CA ALA A 25 9.49 -6.20 16.17
C ALA A 25 8.04 -6.62 16.48
N CYS A 26 7.06 -6.14 15.71
CA CYS A 26 5.65 -6.44 15.96
C CYS A 26 5.22 -7.72 15.23
N ASP A 27 5.36 -8.87 15.89
CA ASP A 27 5.06 -10.19 15.32
C ASP A 27 3.57 -10.44 15.03
N ASN A 28 2.69 -9.62 15.60
CA ASN A 28 1.24 -9.80 15.46
C ASN A 28 0.66 -9.13 14.20
N ASN A 29 1.47 -8.43 13.45
CA ASN A 29 1.05 -7.72 12.23
C ASN A 29 1.63 -8.38 10.98
N GLU A 30 0.80 -8.45 9.94
CA GLU A 30 1.22 -8.80 8.59
C GLU A 30 1.20 -7.53 7.74
N TYR A 31 2.27 -7.27 7.02
CA TYR A 31 2.44 -6.06 6.20
C TYR A 31 2.41 -6.41 4.72
N PHE A 32 1.71 -5.59 3.95
CA PHE A 32 1.49 -5.84 2.52
C PHE A 32 1.88 -4.63 1.68
N ILE A 33 2.39 -4.92 0.48
CA ILE A 33 2.60 -3.94 -0.59
C ILE A 33 2.07 -4.53 -1.89
N THR A 34 1.48 -3.70 -2.74
CA THR A 34 1.04 -4.15 -4.05
C THR A 34 2.19 -4.17 -5.05
N SER A 35 2.06 -5.00 -6.08
CA SER A 35 3.06 -5.05 -7.16
C SER A 35 3.18 -3.71 -7.90
N ILE A 36 2.10 -2.95 -8.00
CA ILE A 36 2.14 -1.63 -8.63
C ILE A 36 2.93 -0.62 -7.78
N GLN A 37 2.83 -0.69 -6.45
CA GLN A 37 3.62 0.14 -5.55
C GLN A 37 5.12 -0.20 -5.64
N GLU A 38 5.46 -1.48 -5.72
CA GLU A 38 6.85 -1.90 -5.93
C GLU A 38 7.40 -1.35 -7.25
N ALA A 39 6.62 -1.40 -8.33
CA ALA A 39 7.00 -0.83 -9.61
C ALA A 39 7.20 0.70 -9.54
N GLU A 40 6.39 1.41 -8.76
CA GLU A 40 6.58 2.84 -8.51
C GLU A 40 7.92 3.12 -7.80
N LEU A 41 8.25 2.33 -6.79
CA LEU A 41 9.53 2.47 -6.09
C LEU A 41 10.72 2.18 -7.01
N GLU A 42 10.60 1.17 -7.87
CA GLU A 42 11.64 0.83 -8.87
C GLU A 42 11.87 1.93 -9.90
N SER A 43 10.88 2.78 -10.15
CA SER A 43 10.96 3.87 -11.13
C SER A 43 11.57 5.17 -10.57
N ILE A 44 11.89 5.24 -9.29
CA ILE A 44 12.50 6.42 -8.67
C ILE A 44 13.87 6.70 -9.31
N PRO A 45 14.11 7.93 -9.84
CA PRO A 45 15.36 8.24 -10.56
C PRO A 45 16.61 8.24 -9.68
N ASP A 46 16.50 8.67 -8.42
CA ASP A 46 17.61 8.67 -7.47
C ASP A 46 17.96 7.24 -7.06
N ASP A 47 19.17 6.80 -7.39
CA ASP A 47 19.59 5.42 -7.17
C ASP A 47 19.67 5.05 -5.69
N TYR A 48 20.24 5.91 -4.87
CA TYR A 48 20.35 5.70 -3.42
C TYR A 48 18.97 5.62 -2.77
N ARG A 49 18.09 6.57 -3.07
CA ARG A 49 16.71 6.61 -2.55
C ARG A 49 15.93 5.37 -2.98
N ARG A 50 16.02 5.01 -4.26
CA ARG A 50 15.35 3.81 -4.80
C ARG A 50 15.80 2.55 -4.08
N GLN A 51 17.10 2.32 -3.98
CA GLN A 51 17.65 1.13 -3.32
C GLN A 51 17.27 1.06 -1.84
N THR A 52 17.30 2.17 -1.15
CA THR A 52 16.95 2.24 0.27
C THR A 52 15.47 1.96 0.50
N LEU A 53 14.57 2.57 -0.28
CA LEU A 53 13.14 2.34 -0.18
C LEU A 53 12.75 0.90 -0.53
N LEU A 54 13.35 0.32 -1.57
CA LEU A 54 13.13 -1.09 -1.92
C LEU A 54 13.62 -2.03 -0.81
N SER A 55 14.72 -1.69 -0.17
CA SER A 55 15.25 -2.47 0.96
C SER A 55 14.31 -2.43 2.17
N VAL A 56 13.77 -1.26 2.51
CA VAL A 56 12.75 -1.12 3.58
C VAL A 56 11.50 -1.91 3.24
N CYS A 57 11.01 -1.79 2.02
CA CYS A 57 9.85 -2.51 1.54
C CYS A 57 10.00 -4.03 1.68
N LYS A 58 11.14 -4.58 1.29
CA LYS A 58 11.42 -6.02 1.41
C LYS A 58 11.48 -6.51 2.86
N LYS A 59 11.89 -5.64 3.78
CA LYS A 59 11.93 -5.99 5.21
C LYS A 59 10.56 -6.09 5.85
N VAL A 60 9.63 -5.22 5.46
CA VAL A 60 8.38 -5.04 6.21
C VAL A 60 7.14 -5.54 5.47
N ALA A 61 7.17 -5.74 4.17
CA ALA A 61 5.96 -5.99 3.40
C ALA A 61 6.02 -7.23 2.51
N GLN A 62 4.92 -7.95 2.46
CA GLN A 62 4.68 -9.04 1.50
C GLN A 62 4.07 -8.45 0.23
N LYS A 63 4.49 -8.96 -0.92
CA LYS A 63 3.95 -8.52 -2.21
C LYS A 63 2.58 -9.14 -2.46
N THR A 64 1.61 -8.30 -2.79
CA THR A 64 0.24 -8.69 -3.12
C THR A 64 -0.06 -8.36 -4.58
N PRO A 65 -0.58 -9.30 -5.39
CA PRO A 65 -0.94 -9.02 -6.77
C PRO A 65 -2.13 -8.06 -6.85
N THR A 66 -2.14 -7.25 -7.91
CA THR A 66 -3.21 -6.31 -8.23
C THR A 66 -4.09 -6.82 -9.36
N PRO A 67 -5.28 -6.23 -9.60
CA PRO A 67 -6.07 -6.53 -10.80
C PRO A 67 -5.25 -6.32 -12.08
N ALA A 68 -5.48 -7.15 -13.09
CA ALA A 68 -4.77 -7.05 -14.36
C ALA A 68 -5.25 -5.82 -15.15
N ILE A 69 -4.34 -4.91 -15.46
CA ILE A 69 -4.61 -3.70 -16.23
C ILE A 69 -3.55 -3.57 -17.33
N VAL A 70 -4.00 -3.47 -18.57
CA VAL A 70 -3.11 -3.30 -19.73
C VAL A 70 -2.27 -2.03 -19.57
N GLY A 71 -0.95 -2.15 -19.70
CA GLY A 71 0.00 -1.05 -19.57
C GLY A 71 0.47 -0.77 -18.14
N TYR A 72 -0.15 -1.35 -17.12
CA TYR A 72 0.23 -1.16 -15.71
C TYR A 72 0.64 -2.45 -15.01
N SER A 73 0.12 -3.58 -15.44
CA SER A 73 0.38 -4.87 -14.78
C SER A 73 1.41 -5.68 -15.56
N LYS A 74 2.30 -6.38 -14.83
CA LYS A 74 3.24 -7.34 -15.39
C LYS A 74 2.65 -8.74 -15.30
N VAL A 75 2.95 -9.59 -16.26
CA VAL A 75 2.56 -11.00 -16.22
C VAL A 75 3.16 -11.67 -14.97
N GLY A 76 2.31 -12.37 -14.20
CA GLY A 76 2.69 -13.00 -12.94
C GLY A 76 2.53 -12.12 -11.70
N ASP A 77 2.38 -10.79 -11.87
CA ASP A 77 2.20 -9.84 -10.76
C ASP A 77 0.75 -9.42 -10.55
N CYS A 78 -0.17 -9.97 -11.32
CA CYS A 78 -1.59 -9.60 -11.27
C CYS A 78 -2.48 -10.84 -11.19
N VAL A 79 -3.72 -10.62 -10.77
CA VAL A 79 -4.78 -11.63 -10.78
C VAL A 79 -5.88 -11.20 -11.73
N LEU A 80 -6.51 -12.18 -12.40
CA LEU A 80 -7.76 -11.93 -13.11
C LEU A 80 -8.88 -11.97 -12.08
N VAL A 81 -9.52 -10.83 -11.86
CA VAL A 81 -10.68 -10.70 -10.97
C VAL A 81 -11.89 -10.35 -11.83
N ASP A 82 -13.04 -10.90 -11.48
CA ASP A 82 -14.31 -10.41 -11.99
C ASP A 82 -14.45 -8.94 -11.60
N ALA A 83 -15.25 -8.16 -12.34
CA ALA A 83 -15.44 -6.74 -12.10
C ALA A 83 -15.55 -6.46 -10.60
N ASP A 84 -14.43 -6.04 -10.01
CA ASP A 84 -14.36 -5.66 -8.62
C ASP A 84 -15.01 -4.29 -8.51
N ASP A 85 -16.13 -4.22 -7.81
CA ASP A 85 -16.91 -2.99 -7.64
C ASP A 85 -16.06 -1.88 -7.02
N VAL A 86 -15.16 -2.21 -6.08
CA VAL A 86 -14.26 -1.24 -5.45
C VAL A 86 -13.32 -0.63 -6.48
N TYR A 87 -12.68 -1.46 -7.28
CA TYR A 87 -11.76 -1.00 -8.32
C TYR A 87 -12.47 -0.11 -9.35
N SER A 88 -13.60 -0.60 -9.87
CA SER A 88 -14.37 0.11 -10.90
C SER A 88 -14.90 1.44 -10.39
N ASP A 89 -15.44 1.48 -9.18
CA ASP A 89 -16.00 2.68 -8.59
C ASP A 89 -14.92 3.70 -8.25
N LEU A 90 -13.81 3.27 -7.66
CA LEU A 90 -12.67 4.16 -7.38
C LEU A 90 -12.09 4.74 -8.68
N LEU A 91 -12.04 3.95 -9.75
CA LEU A 91 -11.58 4.41 -11.06
C LEU A 91 -12.52 5.45 -11.67
N LEU A 92 -13.83 5.27 -11.54
CA LEU A 92 -14.83 6.23 -12.02
C LEU A 92 -14.76 7.57 -11.27
N GLU A 93 -14.55 7.53 -9.96
CA GLU A 93 -14.43 8.74 -9.13
C GLU A 93 -13.11 9.49 -9.37
N THR A 94 -12.07 8.78 -9.78
CA THR A 94 -10.72 9.34 -9.90
C THR A 94 -10.06 8.95 -11.22
N HIS A 95 -10.60 9.43 -12.33
CA HIS A 95 -10.11 9.14 -13.68
C HIS A 95 -8.58 9.19 -13.86
N SER A 96 -7.88 9.89 -12.97
CA SER A 96 -6.42 10.04 -13.01
C SER A 96 -5.66 9.13 -12.05
N ASN A 97 -6.33 8.33 -11.19
CA ASN A 97 -5.65 7.59 -10.13
C ASN A 97 -5.92 6.10 -10.13
N ILE A 98 -5.51 5.45 -11.24
CA ILE A 98 -5.56 3.99 -11.41
C ILE A 98 -4.82 3.28 -10.26
N LYS A 99 -3.72 3.84 -9.78
CA LYS A 99 -2.89 3.25 -8.72
C LYS A 99 -3.63 3.17 -7.39
N ASP A 100 -4.34 4.24 -6.99
CA ASP A 100 -5.17 4.24 -5.79
C ASP A 100 -6.31 3.21 -5.89
N ALA A 101 -6.92 3.09 -7.06
CA ALA A 101 -7.96 2.08 -7.31
C ALA A 101 -7.40 0.65 -7.15
N MET A 102 -6.20 0.39 -7.65
CA MET A 102 -5.54 -0.91 -7.50
C MET A 102 -5.17 -1.21 -6.06
N ILE A 103 -4.67 -0.23 -5.32
CA ILE A 103 -4.34 -0.37 -3.89
C ILE A 103 -5.62 -0.65 -3.09
N GLY A 104 -6.69 0.11 -3.32
CA GLY A 104 -7.97 -0.08 -2.64
C GLY A 104 -8.57 -1.46 -2.89
N SER A 105 -8.56 -1.92 -4.13
CA SER A 105 -9.04 -3.26 -4.50
C SER A 105 -8.23 -4.36 -3.81
N ALA A 106 -6.91 -4.26 -3.81
CA ALA A 106 -6.04 -5.22 -3.14
C ALA A 106 -6.26 -5.22 -1.62
N ALA A 107 -6.39 -4.04 -1.00
CA ALA A 107 -6.64 -3.91 0.43
C ALA A 107 -7.97 -4.58 0.85
N LYS A 108 -9.01 -4.42 0.06
CA LYS A 108 -10.30 -5.08 0.34
C LYS A 108 -10.20 -6.59 0.21
N ARG A 109 -9.59 -7.09 -0.86
CA ARG A 109 -9.40 -8.53 -1.07
C ARG A 109 -8.60 -9.17 0.07
N GLU A 110 -7.53 -8.52 0.52
CA GLU A 110 -6.67 -9.02 1.59
C GLU A 110 -7.17 -8.66 2.99
N MET A 111 -8.28 -7.95 3.10
CA MET A 111 -8.86 -7.47 4.37
C MET A 111 -7.84 -6.68 5.21
N CYS A 112 -7.17 -5.73 4.57
CA CYS A 112 -6.16 -4.89 5.21
C CYS A 112 -6.74 -3.57 5.72
N ILE A 113 -6.08 -3.02 6.75
CA ILE A 113 -6.18 -1.62 7.11
C ILE A 113 -5.16 -0.87 6.26
N VAL A 114 -5.58 0.19 5.56
CA VAL A 114 -4.67 1.01 4.76
C VAL A 114 -4.11 2.14 5.61
N VAL A 115 -2.80 2.18 5.75
CA VAL A 115 -2.10 3.26 6.44
C VAL A 115 -1.73 4.32 5.42
N THR A 116 -2.39 5.47 5.50
CA THR A 116 -2.20 6.60 4.58
C THR A 116 -2.46 7.92 5.26
N ASN A 117 -1.71 8.95 4.90
CA ASN A 117 -1.99 10.33 5.32
C ASN A 117 -2.69 11.16 4.23
N ASP A 118 -3.00 10.55 3.10
CA ASP A 118 -3.83 11.17 2.06
C ASP A 118 -5.29 11.14 2.48
N LYS A 119 -5.82 12.29 2.89
CA LYS A 119 -7.20 12.43 3.38
C LYS A 119 -8.25 12.13 2.33
N ARG A 120 -8.01 12.46 1.07
CA ARG A 120 -8.93 12.16 -0.03
C ARG A 120 -9.02 10.66 -0.26
N PHE A 121 -7.88 10.01 -0.31
CA PHE A 121 -7.81 8.56 -0.48
C PHE A 121 -8.46 7.83 0.69
N SER A 122 -8.14 8.21 1.92
CA SER A 122 -8.73 7.67 3.14
C SER A 122 -10.27 7.80 3.13
N LYS A 123 -10.79 8.96 2.76
CA LYS A 123 -12.24 9.20 2.69
C LYS A 123 -12.91 8.27 1.66
N ARG A 124 -12.31 8.10 0.49
CA ARG A 124 -12.83 7.20 -0.54
C ARG A 124 -12.82 5.74 -0.09
N LEU A 125 -11.72 5.28 0.50
CA LEU A 125 -11.62 3.92 1.02
C LEU A 125 -12.68 3.63 2.08
N THR A 126 -12.95 4.58 2.96
CA THR A 126 -13.98 4.45 4.00
C THR A 126 -15.37 4.26 3.41
N GLN A 127 -15.67 4.89 2.28
CA GLN A 127 -16.95 4.70 1.56
C GLN A 127 -17.16 3.26 1.09
N TYR A 128 -16.09 2.51 0.86
CA TYR A 128 -16.14 1.10 0.44
C TYR A 128 -15.91 0.13 1.60
N SER A 129 -16.05 0.62 2.84
CA SER A 129 -15.83 -0.17 4.06
C SER A 129 -14.40 -0.72 4.20
N ILE A 130 -13.43 -0.04 3.61
CA ILE A 130 -12.01 -0.36 3.77
C ILE A 130 -11.48 0.49 4.93
N PRO A 131 -11.04 -0.12 6.04
CA PRO A 131 -10.55 0.65 7.17
C PRO A 131 -9.24 1.36 6.83
N THR A 132 -9.10 2.58 7.34
CA THR A 132 -7.91 3.40 7.16
C THR A 132 -7.37 3.89 8.49
N MET A 133 -6.09 4.23 8.50
CA MET A 133 -5.41 4.75 9.69
C MET A 133 -4.31 5.72 9.24
N GLU A 134 -4.13 6.82 9.96
CA GLU A 134 -2.99 7.70 9.72
C GLU A 134 -1.69 7.06 10.21
N TYR A 135 -0.57 7.42 9.60
CA TYR A 135 0.72 6.83 9.94
C TYR A 135 1.09 7.01 11.42
N GLU A 136 0.91 8.21 11.94
CA GLU A 136 1.21 8.52 13.33
C GLU A 136 0.33 7.74 14.31
N GLU A 137 -0.93 7.55 13.96
CA GLU A 137 -1.87 6.72 14.72
C GLU A 137 -1.43 5.24 14.69
N PHE A 138 -1.05 4.75 13.52
CA PHE A 138 -0.52 3.40 13.38
C PHE A 138 0.72 3.18 14.26
N ILE A 139 1.69 4.08 14.20
CA ILE A 139 2.91 3.96 15.01
C ILE A 139 2.57 3.94 16.51
N LYS A 140 1.64 4.78 16.96
CA LYS A 140 1.18 4.75 18.36
C LYS A 140 0.53 3.41 18.73
N SER A 141 -0.19 2.79 17.81
CA SER A 141 -0.87 1.52 18.07
C SER A 141 0.10 0.35 18.22
N VAL A 142 1.28 0.41 17.61
CA VAL A 142 2.32 -0.64 17.70
C VAL A 142 3.40 -0.34 18.73
N LYS A 143 3.49 0.89 19.21
CA LYS A 143 4.31 1.26 20.38
C LYS A 143 3.60 0.81 21.66
N VAL A 144 4.01 -0.29 22.16
CA VAL A 144 3.49 -0.78 23.44
C VAL A 144 4.60 -0.76 24.49
#